data_0895616cc54266df173d56e23b43c4c8
#
_entry.id   0895616cc54266df173d56e23b43c4c8
#
_cell.length_a   1.000
_cell.length_b   1.000
_cell.length_c   1.000
_cell.angle_alpha   90.00
_cell.angle_beta   90.00
_cell.angle_gamma   90.00
#
_symmetry.space_group_name_H-M   'P 1'
#
loop_
_entity.id
_entity.type
_entity.pdbx_description
1 polymer ?
#
loop_
_entity_poly.entity_id
_entity_poly.type
_entity_poly.pdbx_seq_one_letter_code
_entity_poly.pdbx_strand_id
1 'polypeptide(L)'
;MAYNSKSYFPSQTVSDAEKLSYDYGLKVAKAIEQEWFNEDRNYNRYKNNQNNFHNLRLYARGEQSIQKYKDELSINGDLSYLNLDWTPVPIISKFVDIVVNGISERTYDIRAYSQDAYGVEKRTEYMESITRDMESRQFNDAAMEAFNMDLYENKKEDLPETKEELELHMQLTYKQAVEIAEEQALNVLMEGNNYELTKKRFYYDLTVLGIGAVKTSFNTSEGVTVDYVDPADLVYSYTDSPYFDDIYYVGEVKSIPVNELAKQFPHLTESELEDIMQNKSYNRSNYNSRYNYDKEDNNSIQVLYFNYKTYMNEVYKIKETGTGADKIIPKDDTFDPPENKEGGYSRLLRSIEVLYDGAMILGTKKLLRWEMASNMLRPKSDFTKVKMNYAIVAPRMYNGKIDSLVKRVTGFADMIQLTHLKLQQVMSRMVPDGVYLDADGLAEVDLGNGTNYNPQEALNMFFQTGSVIGRSFTQDGDMNPGKVPIKEITSGSVVIKCKLLLIITIITCK
;
A
#
# COMPACT_ATOMS: atom_id res chain seq x y z
N MET A 1 -38.18 -17.22 -6.53
CA MET A 1 -36.90 -16.49 -6.42
C MET A 1 -35.80 -17.51 -6.17
N ALA A 2 -35.01 -17.83 -7.17
CA ALA A 2 -33.90 -18.74 -7.03
C ALA A 2 -32.82 -18.05 -6.18
N TYR A 3 -32.57 -18.55 -4.99
CA TYR A 3 -31.40 -18.21 -4.22
C TYR A 3 -30.20 -18.69 -5.02
N ASN A 4 -29.45 -17.75 -5.62
CA ASN A 4 -28.19 -18.03 -6.30
C ASN A 4 -27.26 -18.73 -5.34
N SER A 5 -26.80 -19.89 -5.76
CA SER A 5 -25.82 -20.70 -5.06
C SER A 5 -24.60 -19.85 -4.72
N LYS A 6 -24.40 -19.56 -3.44
CA LYS A 6 -23.12 -19.07 -2.97
C LYS A 6 -22.08 -20.06 -3.43
N SER A 7 -21.06 -19.61 -4.12
CA SER A 7 -19.89 -20.45 -4.40
C SER A 7 -19.27 -20.81 -3.07
N TYR A 8 -19.35 -22.09 -2.75
CA TYR A 8 -18.74 -22.60 -1.55
C TYR A 8 -17.35 -23.09 -1.89
N PHE A 9 -16.38 -22.75 -1.06
CA PHE A 9 -15.09 -23.42 -1.10
C PHE A 9 -15.31 -24.92 -0.92
N PRO A 10 -14.51 -25.76 -1.60
CA PRO A 10 -14.63 -27.19 -1.45
C PRO A 10 -14.35 -27.61 0.01
N SER A 11 -14.93 -28.74 0.44
CA SER A 11 -14.72 -29.25 1.78
C SER A 11 -13.23 -29.48 2.05
N GLN A 12 -12.79 -29.10 3.24
CA GLN A 12 -11.41 -29.32 3.68
C GLN A 12 -11.21 -30.71 4.32
N THR A 13 -12.29 -31.46 4.54
CA THR A 13 -12.25 -32.79 5.16
C THR A 13 -12.01 -33.94 4.18
N VAL A 14 -11.87 -33.64 2.88
CA VAL A 14 -11.52 -34.62 1.85
C VAL A 14 -10.09 -35.14 2.02
N SER A 15 -9.81 -36.31 1.43
CA SER A 15 -8.48 -36.91 1.49
C SER A 15 -7.39 -36.01 0.93
N ASP A 16 -6.17 -36.17 1.39
CA ASP A 16 -5.04 -35.38 0.95
C ASP A 16 -4.73 -35.58 -0.56
N ALA A 17 -4.97 -36.80 -1.07
CA ALA A 17 -4.88 -37.08 -2.51
C ALA A 17 -5.92 -36.35 -3.34
N GLU A 18 -7.14 -36.15 -2.84
CA GLU A 18 -8.17 -35.38 -3.49
C GLU A 18 -7.85 -33.87 -3.47
N LYS A 19 -7.27 -33.36 -2.37
CA LYS A 19 -6.82 -31.96 -2.29
C LYS A 19 -5.72 -31.61 -3.32
N LEU A 20 -4.88 -32.59 -3.69
CA LEU A 20 -3.86 -32.43 -4.74
C LEU A 20 -4.45 -32.44 -6.16
N SER A 21 -5.72 -32.89 -6.33
CA SER A 21 -6.32 -33.00 -7.65
C SER A 21 -6.53 -31.64 -8.32
N TYR A 22 -6.42 -31.63 -9.65
CA TYR A 22 -6.71 -30.47 -10.49
C TYR A 22 -8.14 -29.92 -10.27
N ASP A 23 -9.12 -30.83 -10.11
CA ASP A 23 -10.52 -30.46 -9.93
C ASP A 23 -10.76 -29.72 -8.61
N TYR A 24 -10.06 -30.13 -7.55
CA TYR A 24 -10.12 -29.42 -6.27
C TYR A 24 -9.54 -28.02 -6.37
N GLY A 25 -8.36 -27.89 -6.98
CA GLY A 25 -7.73 -26.59 -7.24
C GLY A 25 -8.60 -25.67 -8.09
N LEU A 26 -9.25 -26.21 -9.11
CA LEU A 26 -10.17 -25.44 -9.97
C LEU A 26 -11.41 -24.96 -9.19
N LYS A 27 -11.95 -25.78 -8.28
CA LYS A 27 -13.07 -25.35 -7.41
C LYS A 27 -12.65 -24.22 -6.47
N VAL A 28 -11.45 -24.30 -5.87
CA VAL A 28 -10.89 -23.23 -5.03
C VAL A 28 -10.72 -21.94 -5.82
N ALA A 29 -10.06 -22.00 -6.98
CA ALA A 29 -9.81 -20.83 -7.82
C ALA A 29 -11.10 -20.15 -8.27
N LYS A 30 -12.12 -20.93 -8.66
CA LYS A 30 -13.44 -20.40 -9.00
C LYS A 30 -14.18 -19.81 -7.81
N ALA A 31 -14.02 -20.37 -6.62
CA ALA A 31 -14.61 -19.79 -5.42
C ALA A 31 -14.04 -18.42 -5.13
N ILE A 32 -12.72 -18.24 -5.26
CA ILE A 32 -12.05 -16.95 -5.15
C ILE A 32 -12.52 -15.98 -6.23
N GLU A 33 -12.58 -16.44 -7.49
CA GLU A 33 -13.07 -15.63 -8.61
C GLU A 33 -14.49 -15.12 -8.36
N GLN A 34 -15.39 -15.98 -7.92
CA GLN A 34 -16.79 -15.61 -7.64
C GLN A 34 -16.91 -14.65 -6.45
N GLU A 35 -16.08 -14.80 -5.41
CA GLU A 35 -16.12 -13.90 -4.26
C GLU A 35 -15.69 -12.47 -4.63
N TRP A 36 -14.69 -12.32 -5.50
CA TRP A 36 -14.08 -11.04 -5.80
C TRP A 36 -14.61 -10.38 -7.08
N PHE A 37 -14.96 -11.14 -8.11
CA PHE A 37 -15.26 -10.65 -9.45
C PHE A 37 -16.72 -10.86 -9.88
N ASN A 38 -17.61 -11.26 -8.97
CA ASN A 38 -19.01 -11.56 -9.29
C ASN A 38 -19.74 -10.32 -9.84
N GLU A 39 -20.37 -10.48 -11.01
CA GLU A 39 -21.12 -9.42 -11.72
C GLU A 39 -22.56 -9.27 -11.25
N ASP A 40 -23.19 -10.35 -10.73
CA ASP A 40 -24.63 -10.42 -10.49
C ASP A 40 -25.18 -9.40 -9.47
N ARG A 41 -24.35 -8.64 -8.80
CA ARG A 41 -24.75 -7.75 -7.69
C ARG A 41 -24.43 -6.27 -7.87
N ASN A 42 -24.10 -5.74 -9.04
CA ASN A 42 -23.57 -4.36 -9.15
C ASN A 42 -22.38 -4.07 -8.18
N TYR A 43 -21.81 -5.09 -7.56
CA TYR A 43 -20.81 -4.97 -6.52
C TYR A 43 -19.63 -5.91 -6.80
N ASN A 44 -18.85 -5.56 -7.81
CA ASN A 44 -17.57 -6.21 -8.02
C ASN A 44 -16.56 -5.66 -7.01
N ARG A 45 -16.19 -6.48 -6.01
CA ARG A 45 -15.31 -6.09 -4.91
C ARG A 45 -13.94 -5.64 -5.41
N TYR A 46 -13.39 -6.34 -6.40
CA TYR A 46 -12.10 -6.03 -6.99
C TYR A 46 -12.11 -4.67 -7.68
N LYS A 47 -13.07 -4.42 -8.58
CA LYS A 47 -13.21 -3.12 -9.27
C LYS A 47 -13.43 -1.96 -8.30
N ASN A 48 -14.25 -2.16 -7.28
CA ASN A 48 -14.51 -1.13 -6.29
C ASN A 48 -13.25 -0.79 -5.48
N ASN A 49 -12.46 -1.79 -5.09
CA ASN A 49 -11.19 -1.56 -4.41
C ASN A 49 -10.20 -0.82 -5.32
N GLN A 50 -10.06 -1.25 -6.58
CA GLN A 50 -9.19 -0.56 -7.54
C GLN A 50 -9.61 0.89 -7.75
N ASN A 51 -10.91 1.16 -7.94
CA ASN A 51 -11.41 2.51 -8.12
C ASN A 51 -11.17 3.39 -6.89
N ASN A 52 -11.40 2.84 -5.68
CA ASN A 52 -11.16 3.56 -4.45
C ASN A 52 -9.67 3.88 -4.26
N PHE A 53 -8.79 2.90 -4.51
CA PHE A 53 -7.35 3.08 -4.38
C PHE A 53 -6.80 4.03 -5.46
N HIS A 54 -7.30 3.94 -6.69
CA HIS A 54 -6.96 4.88 -7.74
C HIS A 54 -7.33 6.31 -7.36
N ASN A 55 -8.55 6.54 -6.88
CA ASN A 55 -8.99 7.87 -6.43
C ASN A 55 -8.10 8.40 -5.29
N LEU A 56 -7.74 7.57 -4.31
CA LEU A 56 -6.84 7.97 -3.23
C LEU A 56 -5.45 8.34 -3.75
N ARG A 57 -4.92 7.60 -4.73
CA ARG A 57 -3.66 7.93 -5.39
C ARG A 57 -3.73 9.24 -6.17
N LEU A 58 -4.83 9.52 -6.86
CA LEU A 58 -5.05 10.81 -7.52
C LEU A 58 -5.06 11.97 -6.51
N TYR A 59 -5.72 11.81 -5.36
CA TYR A 59 -5.67 12.80 -4.29
C TYR A 59 -4.27 13.00 -3.73
N ALA A 60 -3.53 11.90 -3.52
CA ALA A 60 -2.15 11.96 -3.04
C ALA A 60 -1.21 12.70 -4.01
N ARG A 61 -1.49 12.61 -5.33
CA ARG A 61 -0.72 13.28 -6.38
C ARG A 61 -1.21 14.70 -6.69
N GLY A 62 -2.40 15.09 -6.20
CA GLY A 62 -3.04 16.34 -6.56
C GLY A 62 -3.65 16.33 -7.96
N GLU A 63 -4.00 15.16 -8.47
CA GLU A 63 -4.62 14.94 -9.80
C GLU A 63 -6.09 14.50 -9.67
N GLN A 64 -6.74 14.84 -8.56
CA GLN A 64 -8.13 14.45 -8.31
C GLN A 64 -9.10 15.01 -9.36
N SER A 65 -10.22 14.31 -9.58
CA SER A 65 -11.24 14.74 -10.55
C SER A 65 -11.81 16.12 -10.21
N ILE A 66 -11.78 16.99 -11.20
CA ILE A 66 -12.31 18.37 -11.11
C ILE A 66 -13.83 18.42 -11.33
N GLN A 67 -14.45 17.35 -11.79
CA GLN A 67 -15.87 17.36 -12.16
C GLN A 67 -16.77 17.76 -11.00
N LYS A 68 -16.52 17.24 -9.80
CA LYS A 68 -17.30 17.58 -8.61
C LYS A 68 -17.23 19.07 -8.24
N TYR A 69 -16.10 19.75 -8.49
CA TYR A 69 -15.98 21.19 -8.25
C TYR A 69 -16.71 22.00 -9.31
N LYS A 70 -16.69 21.50 -10.56
CA LYS A 70 -17.49 22.09 -11.64
C LYS A 70 -18.99 21.97 -11.36
N ASP A 71 -19.45 20.80 -10.90
CA ASP A 71 -20.85 20.57 -10.56
C ASP A 71 -21.30 21.48 -9.39
N GLU A 72 -20.45 21.66 -8.38
CA GLU A 72 -20.72 22.54 -7.22
C GLU A 72 -20.77 24.03 -7.58
N LEU A 73 -19.97 24.49 -8.56
CA LEU A 73 -19.87 25.89 -8.97
C LEU A 73 -20.77 26.23 -10.17
N SER A 74 -21.34 25.22 -10.84
CA SER A 74 -22.23 25.42 -11.98
C SER A 74 -23.57 26.01 -11.55
N ILE A 75 -24.14 26.88 -12.37
CA ILE A 75 -25.51 27.32 -12.24
C ILE A 75 -26.30 26.67 -13.36
N ASN A 76 -27.23 25.77 -13.02
CA ASN A 76 -28.02 24.98 -13.97
C ASN A 76 -27.15 24.22 -15.03
N GLY A 77 -25.93 23.82 -14.64
CA GLY A 77 -25.01 23.13 -15.55
C GLY A 77 -24.18 24.05 -16.45
N ASP A 78 -24.40 25.35 -16.40
CA ASP A 78 -23.61 26.34 -17.17
C ASP A 78 -22.38 26.80 -16.40
N LEU A 79 -21.22 26.78 -17.06
CA LEU A 79 -19.93 27.20 -16.56
C LEU A 79 -19.29 28.32 -17.43
N SER A 80 -20.00 28.76 -18.49
CA SER A 80 -19.47 29.71 -19.49
C SER A 80 -19.08 31.07 -18.89
N TYR A 81 -19.70 31.45 -17.78
CA TYR A 81 -19.44 32.69 -17.05
C TYR A 81 -18.23 32.63 -16.11
N LEU A 82 -17.60 31.43 -15.97
CA LEU A 82 -16.47 31.21 -15.06
C LEU A 82 -15.19 31.04 -15.88
N ASN A 83 -14.29 32.00 -15.77
CA ASN A 83 -12.92 31.87 -16.27
C ASN A 83 -11.99 31.59 -15.09
N LEU A 84 -11.89 30.29 -14.70
CA LEU A 84 -11.15 29.85 -13.54
C LEU A 84 -10.07 28.84 -13.96
N ASP A 85 -8.95 28.82 -13.25
CA ASP A 85 -7.99 27.75 -13.32
C ASP A 85 -8.49 26.58 -12.48
N TRP A 86 -8.89 25.50 -13.16
CA TRP A 86 -9.42 24.29 -12.55
C TRP A 86 -8.35 23.34 -12.04
N THR A 87 -7.08 23.66 -12.20
CA THR A 87 -5.97 22.81 -11.78
C THR A 87 -6.04 22.56 -10.27
N PRO A 88 -6.07 21.31 -9.80
CA PRO A 88 -6.11 21.01 -8.37
C PRO A 88 -4.83 21.46 -7.67
N VAL A 89 -4.97 21.98 -6.46
CA VAL A 89 -3.82 22.37 -5.63
C VAL A 89 -3.26 21.12 -4.94
N PRO A 90 -1.99 20.72 -5.16
CA PRO A 90 -1.41 19.48 -4.64
C PRO A 90 -0.97 19.62 -3.18
N ILE A 91 -1.92 19.83 -2.26
CA ILE A 91 -1.63 20.01 -0.83
C ILE A 91 -1.26 18.69 -0.17
N ILE A 92 -2.01 17.61 -0.48
CA ILE A 92 -1.83 16.31 0.16
C ILE A 92 -0.48 15.69 -0.18
N SER A 93 0.02 15.88 -1.42
CA SER A 93 1.29 15.29 -1.87
C SER A 93 2.45 15.67 -0.94
N LYS A 94 2.55 16.94 -0.56
CA LYS A 94 3.60 17.45 0.34
C LYS A 94 3.56 16.75 1.70
N PHE A 95 2.37 16.55 2.28
CA PHE A 95 2.24 15.88 3.57
C PHE A 95 2.53 14.37 3.47
N VAL A 96 2.12 13.73 2.38
CA VAL A 96 2.45 12.31 2.11
C VAL A 96 3.96 12.13 2.02
N ASP A 97 4.66 13.00 1.27
CA ASP A 97 6.11 12.93 1.13
C ASP A 97 6.84 13.15 2.47
N ILE A 98 6.39 14.09 3.30
CA ILE A 98 6.96 14.31 4.63
C ILE A 98 6.80 13.06 5.52
N VAL A 99 5.61 12.45 5.52
CA VAL A 99 5.34 11.27 6.35
C VAL A 99 6.14 10.07 5.85
N VAL A 100 6.14 9.80 4.53
CA VAL A 100 6.85 8.68 3.93
C VAL A 100 8.35 8.79 4.13
N ASN A 101 8.94 9.95 3.87
CA ASN A 101 10.37 10.16 4.06
C ASN A 101 10.74 10.10 5.55
N GLY A 102 9.97 10.72 6.45
CA GLY A 102 10.24 10.68 7.88
C GLY A 102 10.16 9.26 8.50
N ILE A 103 9.34 8.35 7.93
CA ILE A 103 9.31 6.95 8.34
C ILE A 103 10.45 6.17 7.69
N SER A 104 10.73 6.42 6.40
CA SER A 104 11.75 5.66 5.65
C SER A 104 13.18 5.95 6.12
N GLU A 105 13.45 7.13 6.67
CA GLU A 105 14.75 7.52 7.21
C GLU A 105 15.07 6.86 8.57
N ARG A 106 14.09 6.22 9.20
CA ARG A 106 14.36 5.46 10.43
C ARG A 106 15.27 4.29 10.12
N THR A 107 16.44 4.33 10.70
CA THR A 107 17.40 3.22 10.64
C THR A 107 16.92 2.08 11.56
N TYR A 108 17.17 0.88 11.13
CA TYR A 108 16.96 -0.33 11.93
C TYR A 108 18.28 -1.10 11.95
N ASP A 109 18.53 -1.75 13.06
CA ASP A 109 19.68 -2.62 13.25
C ASP A 109 19.18 -4.06 13.30
N ILE A 110 19.75 -4.92 12.45
CA ILE A 110 19.40 -6.33 12.40
C ILE A 110 20.34 -7.07 13.32
N ARG A 111 19.78 -7.78 14.29
CA ARG A 111 20.53 -8.64 15.21
C ARG A 111 20.00 -10.05 15.15
N ALA A 112 20.89 -10.98 14.89
CA ALA A 112 20.62 -12.41 14.95
C ALA A 112 21.10 -12.97 16.29
N TYR A 113 20.31 -13.89 16.84
CA TYR A 113 20.67 -14.61 18.06
C TYR A 113 20.48 -16.10 17.83
N SER A 114 21.54 -16.87 18.04
CA SER A 114 21.46 -18.32 18.04
C SER A 114 20.66 -18.85 19.23
N GLN A 115 19.69 -19.71 18.97
CA GLN A 115 18.81 -20.34 19.97
C GLN A 115 18.95 -21.84 20.01
N ASP A 116 19.89 -22.41 19.28
CA ASP A 116 20.24 -23.82 19.30
C ASP A 116 21.00 -24.18 20.59
N ALA A 117 20.94 -25.45 20.98
CA ALA A 117 21.59 -25.91 22.21
C ALA A 117 23.08 -25.65 22.24
N TYR A 118 23.76 -25.83 21.08
CA TYR A 118 25.18 -25.56 20.94
C TYR A 118 25.53 -24.07 21.08
N GLY A 119 24.72 -23.21 20.50
CA GLY A 119 24.91 -21.78 20.59
C GLY A 119 24.72 -21.27 22.04
N VAL A 120 23.72 -21.80 22.74
CA VAL A 120 23.49 -21.46 24.16
C VAL A 120 24.66 -21.94 25.03
N GLU A 121 25.15 -23.17 24.80
CA GLU A 121 26.31 -23.72 25.51
C GLU A 121 27.56 -22.85 25.32
N LYS A 122 27.88 -22.48 24.09
CA LYS A 122 29.04 -21.61 23.78
C LYS A 122 28.91 -20.23 24.43
N ARG A 123 27.72 -19.67 24.47
CA ARG A 123 27.45 -18.39 25.14
C ARG A 123 27.67 -18.50 26.63
N THR A 124 27.25 -19.62 27.23
CA THR A 124 27.42 -19.87 28.67
C THR A 124 28.92 -20.09 28.99
N GLU A 125 29.63 -20.90 28.22
CA GLU A 125 31.05 -21.12 28.36
C GLU A 125 31.84 -19.80 28.30
N TYR A 126 31.52 -18.91 27.34
CA TYR A 126 32.16 -17.60 27.23
C TYR A 126 31.86 -16.70 28.43
N MET A 127 30.60 -16.66 28.87
CA MET A 127 30.22 -15.89 30.06
C MET A 127 30.94 -16.38 31.32
N GLU A 128 31.08 -17.70 31.46
CA GLU A 128 31.83 -18.30 32.58
C GLU A 128 33.32 -18.01 32.50
N SER A 129 33.94 -17.98 31.30
CA SER A 129 35.36 -17.64 31.15
C SER A 129 35.62 -16.18 31.53
N ILE A 130 34.79 -15.24 31.10
CA ILE A 130 34.92 -13.82 31.49
C ILE A 130 34.70 -13.65 32.98
N THR A 131 33.72 -14.35 33.57
CA THR A 131 33.45 -14.28 34.99
C THR A 131 34.68 -14.76 35.82
N ARG A 132 35.32 -15.84 35.36
CA ARG A 132 36.59 -16.33 35.97
C ARG A 132 37.71 -15.29 35.88
N ASP A 133 37.88 -14.68 34.70
CA ASP A 133 38.89 -13.64 34.49
C ASP A 133 38.63 -12.39 35.36
N MET A 134 37.35 -12.01 35.54
CA MET A 134 36.93 -10.92 36.44
C MET A 134 37.23 -11.23 37.87
N GLU A 135 36.91 -12.44 38.38
CA GLU A 135 37.15 -12.88 39.74
C GLU A 135 38.64 -13.03 40.06
N SER A 136 39.42 -13.48 39.08
CA SER A 136 40.89 -13.67 39.20
C SER A 136 41.71 -12.44 38.83
N ARG A 137 41.10 -11.30 38.47
CA ARG A 137 41.78 -10.09 37.95
C ARG A 137 42.96 -9.63 38.78
N GLN A 138 42.83 -9.56 40.11
CA GLN A 138 43.87 -9.13 41.01
C GLN A 138 45.06 -10.09 40.98
N PHE A 139 44.82 -11.39 40.89
CA PHE A 139 45.82 -12.43 40.81
C PHE A 139 46.55 -12.41 39.46
N ASN A 140 45.82 -12.28 38.40
CA ASN A 140 46.35 -12.26 37.02
C ASN A 140 47.18 -11.00 36.79
N ASP A 141 46.79 -9.84 37.31
CA ASP A 141 47.56 -8.59 37.28
C ASP A 141 48.89 -8.72 38.04
N ALA A 142 48.84 -9.30 39.25
CA ALA A 142 50.05 -9.53 40.05
C ALA A 142 51.01 -10.54 39.38
N ALA A 143 50.50 -11.57 38.73
CA ALA A 143 51.29 -12.53 37.97
C ALA A 143 51.95 -11.90 36.73
N MET A 144 51.26 -11.00 36.07
CA MET A 144 51.74 -10.26 34.93
C MET A 144 52.88 -9.28 35.34
N GLU A 145 52.75 -8.57 36.49
CA GLU A 145 53.77 -7.69 36.99
C GLU A 145 55.02 -8.44 37.50
N ALA A 146 54.82 -9.55 38.23
CA ALA A 146 55.93 -10.28 38.83
C ALA A 146 56.69 -11.22 37.89
N PHE A 147 55.98 -11.88 36.99
CA PHE A 147 56.50 -12.96 36.15
C PHE A 147 56.36 -12.70 34.64
N ASN A 148 55.76 -11.58 34.24
CA ASN A 148 55.46 -11.28 32.84
C ASN A 148 54.67 -12.41 32.17
N MET A 149 53.81 -13.11 32.92
CA MET A 149 52.92 -14.17 32.43
C MET A 149 51.51 -13.66 32.31
N ASP A 150 50.95 -13.75 31.11
CA ASP A 150 49.56 -13.46 30.86
C ASP A 150 48.70 -14.72 31.15
N LEU A 151 47.91 -14.67 32.19
CA LEU A 151 47.03 -15.74 32.65
C LEU A 151 45.56 -15.50 32.29
N TYR A 152 45.22 -14.41 31.57
CA TYR A 152 43.88 -14.13 31.13
C TYR A 152 43.51 -15.06 29.98
N GLU A 153 42.30 -15.65 30.05
CA GLU A 153 41.75 -16.41 28.91
C GLU A 153 41.23 -15.45 27.82
N ASN A 154 40.81 -14.25 28.21
CA ASN A 154 40.28 -13.22 27.32
C ASN A 154 41.19 -11.99 27.30
N LYS A 155 41.00 -11.11 26.32
CA LYS A 155 41.81 -9.87 26.24
C LYS A 155 41.44 -8.93 27.39
N LYS A 156 42.43 -8.43 28.08
CA LYS A 156 42.28 -7.54 29.23
C LYS A 156 41.48 -6.26 28.92
N GLU A 157 41.57 -5.76 27.66
CA GLU A 157 40.91 -4.56 27.19
C GLU A 157 39.38 -4.73 27.07
N ASP A 158 38.91 -5.96 26.87
CA ASP A 158 37.53 -6.31 26.66
C ASP A 158 36.85 -6.80 27.96
N LEU A 159 37.56 -6.86 29.07
CA LEU A 159 37.05 -7.38 30.36
C LEU A 159 36.20 -6.33 31.09
N PRO A 160 34.92 -6.60 31.35
CA PRO A 160 34.04 -5.73 32.12
C PRO A 160 34.52 -5.67 33.59
N GLU A 161 34.22 -4.55 34.27
CA GLU A 161 34.58 -4.35 35.70
C GLU A 161 33.50 -4.78 36.66
N THR A 162 32.25 -4.68 36.21
CA THR A 162 31.07 -4.98 37.03
C THR A 162 30.19 -6.03 36.38
N LYS A 163 29.31 -6.68 37.16
CA LYS A 163 28.32 -7.64 36.61
C LYS A 163 27.35 -6.98 35.68
N GLU A 164 27.02 -5.71 35.89
CA GLU A 164 26.13 -4.94 35.01
C GLU A 164 26.79 -4.68 33.66
N GLU A 165 28.10 -4.39 33.64
CA GLU A 165 28.90 -4.25 32.43
C GLU A 165 29.05 -5.59 31.70
N LEU A 166 29.15 -6.72 32.45
CA LEU A 166 29.17 -8.06 31.86
C LEU A 166 27.85 -8.35 31.10
N GLU A 167 26.71 -8.04 31.69
CA GLU A 167 25.43 -8.19 31.02
C GLU A 167 25.35 -7.32 29.76
N LEU A 168 25.85 -6.10 29.85
CA LEU A 168 25.88 -5.18 28.71
C LEU A 168 26.83 -5.67 27.61
N HIS A 169 28.02 -6.18 27.99
CA HIS A 169 28.98 -6.78 27.08
C HIS A 169 28.38 -8.00 26.35
N MET A 170 27.68 -8.88 27.07
CA MET A 170 27.00 -10.05 26.50
C MET A 170 25.85 -9.68 25.56
N GLN A 171 25.23 -8.54 25.74
CA GLN A 171 24.15 -8.07 24.90
C GLN A 171 24.63 -7.28 23.68
N LEU A 172 25.68 -6.49 23.81
CA LEU A 172 26.11 -5.54 22.79
C LEU A 172 27.33 -6.00 21.99
N THR A 173 28.30 -6.66 22.65
CA THR A 173 29.61 -6.93 22.07
C THR A 173 29.80 -8.41 21.69
N TYR A 174 29.27 -9.33 22.52
CA TYR A 174 29.44 -10.75 22.25
C TYR A 174 28.54 -11.20 21.09
N LYS A 175 29.17 -11.73 20.06
CA LYS A 175 28.48 -12.35 18.91
C LYS A 175 29.22 -13.60 18.48
N GLN A 176 28.44 -14.64 18.20
CA GLN A 176 28.97 -15.88 17.64
C GLN A 176 29.20 -15.73 16.14
N ALA A 177 30.11 -16.50 15.57
CA ALA A 177 30.38 -16.48 14.13
C ALA A 177 29.13 -16.80 13.29
N VAL A 178 28.24 -17.67 13.79
CA VAL A 178 26.95 -18.01 13.14
C VAL A 178 26.02 -16.80 13.13
N GLU A 179 25.91 -16.08 14.24
CA GLU A 179 25.08 -14.86 14.36
C GLU A 179 25.55 -13.76 13.42
N ILE A 180 26.89 -13.56 13.33
CA ILE A 180 27.50 -12.61 12.39
C ILE A 180 27.21 -13.01 10.93
N ALA A 181 27.34 -14.30 10.62
CA ALA A 181 27.06 -14.82 9.28
C ALA A 181 25.58 -14.65 8.89
N GLU A 182 24.65 -14.88 9.83
CA GLU A 182 23.21 -14.66 9.63
C GLU A 182 22.88 -13.18 9.41
N GLU A 183 23.48 -12.27 10.19
CA GLU A 183 23.32 -10.83 10.00
C GLU A 183 23.84 -10.37 8.63
N GLN A 184 25.02 -10.83 8.25
CA GLN A 184 25.58 -10.53 6.93
C GLN A 184 24.74 -11.09 5.80
N ALA A 185 24.26 -12.33 5.92
CA ALA A 185 23.39 -12.94 4.93
C ALA A 185 22.09 -12.14 4.75
N LEU A 186 21.47 -11.69 5.84
CA LEU A 186 20.27 -10.85 5.79
C LEU A 186 20.54 -9.49 5.12
N ASN A 187 21.67 -8.85 5.44
CA ASN A 187 22.05 -7.59 4.80
C ASN A 187 22.27 -7.76 3.29
N VAL A 188 22.98 -8.80 2.87
CA VAL A 188 23.20 -9.12 1.44
C VAL A 188 21.86 -9.41 0.73
N LEU A 189 20.95 -10.14 1.36
CA LEU A 189 19.61 -10.38 0.82
C LEU A 189 18.82 -9.09 0.66
N MET A 190 18.91 -8.17 1.62
CA MET A 190 18.21 -6.88 1.54
C MET A 190 18.78 -5.99 0.42
N GLU A 191 20.08 -5.94 0.27
CA GLU A 191 20.74 -5.21 -0.81
C GLU A 191 20.39 -5.82 -2.17
N GLY A 192 20.48 -7.14 -2.33
CA GLY A 192 20.17 -7.85 -3.57
C GLY A 192 18.73 -7.67 -4.03
N ASN A 193 17.79 -7.56 -3.10
CA ASN A 193 16.37 -7.34 -3.39
C ASN A 193 15.96 -5.86 -3.52
N ASN A 194 16.90 -4.91 -3.46
CA ASN A 194 16.58 -3.47 -3.42
C ASN A 194 15.52 -3.14 -2.36
N TYR A 195 15.66 -3.72 -1.17
CA TYR A 195 14.67 -3.66 -0.10
C TYR A 195 14.30 -2.22 0.29
N GLU A 196 15.24 -1.27 0.23
CA GLU A 196 14.97 0.13 0.52
C GLU A 196 13.92 0.75 -0.43
N LEU A 197 13.94 0.39 -1.71
CA LEU A 197 12.94 0.84 -2.67
C LEU A 197 11.57 0.20 -2.37
N THR A 198 11.56 -1.10 -2.10
CA THR A 198 10.35 -1.86 -1.72
C THR A 198 9.75 -1.30 -0.43
N LYS A 199 10.57 -1.03 0.58
CA LYS A 199 10.19 -0.39 1.84
C LYS A 199 9.56 1.00 1.63
N LYS A 200 10.13 1.83 0.77
CA LYS A 200 9.61 3.16 0.44
C LYS A 200 8.25 3.09 -0.24
N ARG A 201 8.07 2.17 -1.19
CA ARG A 201 6.76 1.90 -1.83
C ARG A 201 5.74 1.39 -0.84
N PHE A 202 6.12 0.47 0.03
CA PHE A 202 5.27 -0.06 1.08
C PHE A 202 4.78 1.04 2.03
N TYR A 203 5.65 1.93 2.49
CA TYR A 203 5.25 3.05 3.35
C TYR A 203 4.38 4.08 2.63
N TYR A 204 4.63 4.30 1.34
CA TYR A 204 3.77 5.15 0.52
C TYR A 204 2.35 4.57 0.45
N ASP A 205 2.19 3.29 0.13
CA ASP A 205 0.87 2.66 0.07
C ASP A 205 0.20 2.60 1.44
N LEU A 206 0.94 2.32 2.49
CA LEU A 206 0.42 2.33 3.86
C LEU A 206 -0.14 3.73 4.24
N THR A 207 0.51 4.79 3.78
CA THR A 207 0.08 6.17 4.03
C THR A 207 -1.12 6.54 3.16
N VAL A 208 -1.08 6.23 1.87
CA VAL A 208 -2.08 6.64 0.88
C VAL A 208 -3.31 5.72 0.89
N LEU A 209 -3.11 4.42 0.89
CA LEU A 209 -4.17 3.41 0.80
C LEU A 209 -4.59 2.87 2.17
N GLY A 210 -3.71 2.94 3.17
CA GLY A 210 -3.91 2.36 4.50
C GLY A 210 -3.59 0.88 4.60
N ILE A 211 -3.08 0.27 3.54
CA ILE A 211 -2.68 -1.13 3.44
C ILE A 211 -1.38 -1.22 2.66
N GLY A 212 -0.46 -2.05 3.12
CA GLY A 212 0.77 -2.37 2.42
C GLY A 212 0.94 -3.88 2.32
N ALA A 213 1.55 -4.35 1.23
CA ALA A 213 1.77 -5.76 0.98
C ALA A 213 3.14 -6.03 0.35
N VAL A 214 3.75 -7.11 0.81
CA VAL A 214 5.02 -7.64 0.29
C VAL A 214 4.87 -9.15 0.14
N LYS A 215 5.47 -9.71 -0.89
CA LYS A 215 5.52 -11.15 -1.12
C LYS A 215 6.95 -11.65 -0.95
N THR A 216 7.11 -12.73 -0.21
CA THR A 216 8.36 -13.46 -0.13
C THR A 216 8.25 -14.73 -0.96
N SER A 217 9.23 -14.96 -1.83
CA SER A 217 9.33 -16.19 -2.62
C SER A 217 10.76 -16.71 -2.62
N PHE A 218 10.92 -17.95 -3.02
CA PHE A 218 12.22 -18.58 -3.14
C PHE A 218 12.40 -19.07 -4.57
N ASN A 219 13.48 -18.66 -5.19
CA ASN A 219 13.88 -19.13 -6.51
C ASN A 219 15.28 -19.77 -6.39
N THR A 220 15.47 -20.92 -7.02
CA THR A 220 16.76 -21.64 -6.98
C THR A 220 17.91 -20.86 -7.61
N SER A 221 17.64 -19.93 -8.51
CA SER A 221 18.64 -19.07 -9.17
C SER A 221 18.97 -17.80 -8.40
N GLU A 222 18.00 -17.20 -7.72
CA GLU A 222 18.12 -15.91 -7.06
C GLU A 222 18.10 -16.00 -5.53
N GLY A 223 17.72 -17.17 -5.00
CA GLY A 223 17.55 -17.37 -3.57
C GLY A 223 16.19 -16.82 -3.07
N VAL A 224 16.20 -16.17 -1.92
CA VAL A 224 15.02 -15.53 -1.34
C VAL A 224 14.79 -14.19 -2.01
N THR A 225 13.61 -14.01 -2.59
CA THR A 225 13.16 -12.74 -3.19
C THR A 225 12.09 -12.09 -2.35
N VAL A 226 12.14 -10.76 -2.28
CA VAL A 226 11.16 -9.92 -1.58
C VAL A 226 10.57 -8.93 -2.58
N ASP A 227 9.37 -9.24 -3.06
CA ASP A 227 8.71 -8.48 -4.10
C ASP A 227 7.65 -7.55 -3.51
N TYR A 228 7.59 -6.33 -4.06
CA TYR A 228 6.49 -5.42 -3.79
C TYR A 228 5.21 -5.92 -4.47
N VAL A 229 4.10 -5.89 -3.73
CA VAL A 229 2.77 -6.22 -4.25
C VAL A 229 1.87 -4.99 -4.17
N ASP A 230 1.26 -4.61 -5.29
CA ASP A 230 0.31 -3.51 -5.31
C ASP A 230 -0.97 -3.92 -4.57
N PRO A 231 -1.35 -3.20 -3.49
CA PRO A 231 -2.58 -3.50 -2.76
C PRO A 231 -3.86 -3.43 -3.60
N ALA A 232 -3.84 -2.72 -4.73
CA ALA A 232 -4.97 -2.66 -5.65
C ALA A 232 -5.24 -3.99 -6.36
N ASP A 233 -4.19 -4.79 -6.56
CA ASP A 233 -4.25 -6.07 -7.25
C ASP A 233 -4.39 -7.27 -6.28
N LEU A 234 -4.44 -6.98 -4.96
CA LEU A 234 -4.60 -8.01 -3.93
C LEU A 234 -6.03 -8.57 -3.84
N VAL A 235 -6.09 -9.87 -3.64
CA VAL A 235 -7.29 -10.67 -3.38
C VAL A 235 -7.06 -11.47 -2.11
N TYR A 236 -7.93 -11.34 -1.11
CA TYR A 236 -7.76 -12.01 0.19
C TYR A 236 -9.10 -12.37 0.83
N SER A 237 -9.10 -13.37 1.71
CA SER A 237 -10.28 -13.75 2.49
C SER A 237 -10.64 -12.65 3.50
N TYR A 238 -11.91 -12.65 3.95
CA TYR A 238 -12.32 -11.70 4.99
C TYR A 238 -11.46 -11.86 6.24
N THR A 239 -11.05 -10.74 6.83
CA THR A 239 -10.28 -10.68 8.07
C THR A 239 -10.61 -9.44 8.86
N ASP A 240 -10.52 -9.53 10.17
CA ASP A 240 -10.57 -8.39 11.10
C ASP A 240 -9.19 -8.10 11.73
N SER A 241 -8.21 -8.98 11.50
CA SER A 241 -6.85 -8.80 12.00
C SER A 241 -6.07 -7.79 11.17
N PRO A 242 -5.48 -6.74 11.76
CA PRO A 242 -4.63 -5.78 11.06
C PRO A 242 -3.38 -6.41 10.40
N TYR A 243 -2.97 -7.60 10.85
CA TYR A 243 -1.81 -8.32 10.33
C TYR A 243 -2.18 -9.46 9.38
N PHE A 244 -3.47 -9.69 9.10
CA PHE A 244 -3.95 -10.73 8.19
C PHE A 244 -3.51 -12.15 8.56
N ASP A 245 -3.39 -12.46 9.85
CA ASP A 245 -2.94 -13.76 10.32
C ASP A 245 -4.01 -14.85 10.17
N ASP A 246 -5.28 -14.49 10.14
CA ASP A 246 -6.46 -15.36 10.10
C ASP A 246 -6.95 -15.68 8.69
N ILE A 247 -6.30 -15.16 7.65
CA ILE A 247 -6.70 -15.42 6.27
C ILE A 247 -6.41 -16.86 5.86
N TYR A 248 -7.31 -17.44 5.06
CA TYR A 248 -7.16 -18.78 4.51
C TYR A 248 -6.83 -18.78 3.00
N TYR A 249 -6.99 -17.68 2.30
CA TYR A 249 -6.42 -17.48 0.97
C TYR A 249 -5.95 -16.03 0.80
N VAL A 250 -4.96 -15.88 -0.04
CA VAL A 250 -4.44 -14.61 -0.52
C VAL A 250 -3.91 -14.78 -1.93
N GLY A 251 -4.04 -13.77 -2.74
CA GLY A 251 -3.53 -13.80 -4.11
C GLY A 251 -3.34 -12.41 -4.68
N GLU A 252 -2.75 -12.38 -5.85
CA GLU A 252 -2.53 -11.17 -6.66
C GLU A 252 -2.96 -11.40 -8.10
N VAL A 253 -3.55 -10.38 -8.69
CA VAL A 253 -3.91 -10.38 -10.12
C VAL A 253 -2.80 -9.70 -10.89
N LYS A 254 -2.11 -10.45 -11.76
CA LYS A 254 -1.07 -9.89 -12.65
C LYS A 254 -1.54 -9.90 -14.09
N SER A 255 -1.30 -8.79 -14.78
CA SER A 255 -1.46 -8.70 -16.23
C SER A 255 -0.12 -9.03 -16.88
N ILE A 256 -0.03 -10.19 -17.52
CA ILE A 256 1.20 -10.68 -18.15
C ILE A 256 1.00 -10.89 -19.67
N PRO A 257 2.01 -10.57 -20.49
CA PRO A 257 1.94 -10.85 -21.91
C PRO A 257 1.95 -12.35 -22.20
N VAL A 258 1.34 -12.75 -23.31
CA VAL A 258 1.22 -14.18 -23.71
C VAL A 258 2.57 -14.88 -23.80
N ASN A 259 3.59 -14.18 -24.28
CA ASN A 259 4.95 -14.72 -24.40
C ASN A 259 5.55 -15.07 -23.02
N GLU A 260 5.29 -14.23 -22.02
CA GLU A 260 5.73 -14.48 -20.65
C GLU A 260 4.92 -15.61 -20.00
N LEU A 261 3.62 -15.70 -20.32
CA LEU A 261 2.78 -16.81 -19.89
C LEU A 261 3.31 -18.15 -20.45
N ALA A 262 3.66 -18.22 -21.73
CA ALA A 262 4.23 -19.41 -22.34
C ALA A 262 5.58 -19.81 -21.73
N LYS A 263 6.40 -18.83 -21.33
CA LYS A 263 7.67 -19.07 -20.66
C LYS A 263 7.49 -19.61 -19.23
N GLN A 264 6.56 -19.05 -18.49
CA GLN A 264 6.28 -19.48 -17.11
C GLN A 264 5.57 -20.85 -17.04
N PHE A 265 4.78 -21.17 -18.06
CA PHE A 265 4.00 -22.41 -18.14
C PHE A 265 4.28 -23.19 -19.44
N PRO A 266 5.43 -23.83 -19.54
CA PRO A 266 5.85 -24.52 -20.79
C PRO A 266 5.01 -25.73 -21.17
N HIS A 267 4.11 -26.16 -20.29
CA HIS A 267 3.16 -27.27 -20.57
C HIS A 267 1.95 -26.84 -21.40
N LEU A 268 1.78 -25.53 -21.65
CA LEU A 268 0.71 -25.01 -22.51
C LEU A 268 1.02 -25.26 -23.97
N THR A 269 0.05 -25.83 -24.68
CA THR A 269 0.15 -26.03 -26.14
C THR A 269 -0.15 -24.75 -26.91
N GLU A 270 0.36 -24.64 -28.14
CA GLU A 270 0.13 -23.47 -29.00
C GLU A 270 -1.36 -23.22 -29.26
N SER A 271 -2.13 -24.29 -29.51
CA SER A 271 -3.59 -24.21 -29.66
C SER A 271 -4.30 -23.66 -28.42
N GLU A 272 -3.82 -23.99 -27.23
CA GLU A 272 -4.40 -23.48 -26.01
C GLU A 272 -4.07 -22.00 -25.77
N LEU A 273 -2.89 -21.56 -26.19
CA LEU A 273 -2.50 -20.14 -26.15
C LEU A 273 -3.34 -19.31 -27.12
N GLU A 274 -3.63 -19.84 -28.32
CA GLU A 274 -4.54 -19.22 -29.29
C GLU A 274 -5.96 -19.11 -28.75
N ASP A 275 -6.51 -20.17 -28.14
CA ASP A 275 -7.83 -20.17 -27.50
C ASP A 275 -7.92 -19.13 -26.39
N ILE A 276 -6.88 -19.00 -25.57
CA ILE A 276 -6.79 -18.00 -24.52
C ILE A 276 -6.81 -16.59 -25.11
N MET A 277 -6.09 -16.38 -26.22
CA MET A 277 -6.07 -15.10 -26.92
C MET A 277 -7.42 -14.73 -27.54
N GLN A 278 -8.12 -15.68 -28.15
CA GLN A 278 -9.45 -15.45 -28.77
C GLN A 278 -10.51 -15.14 -27.70
N ASN A 279 -10.49 -15.82 -26.57
CA ASN A 279 -11.44 -15.60 -25.47
C ASN A 279 -11.15 -14.35 -24.63
N LYS A 280 -10.02 -13.70 -24.83
CA LYS A 280 -9.58 -12.50 -24.12
C LYS A 280 -10.57 -11.33 -24.23
N SER A 281 -11.14 -11.10 -25.40
CA SER A 281 -12.05 -9.97 -25.68
C SER A 281 -13.34 -10.05 -24.88
N TYR A 282 -13.85 -11.25 -24.61
CA TYR A 282 -15.10 -11.45 -23.86
C TYR A 282 -14.94 -11.15 -22.37
N ASN A 283 -13.76 -11.41 -21.81
CA ASN A 283 -13.51 -11.31 -20.36
C ASN A 283 -12.99 -9.94 -19.94
N ARG A 284 -12.58 -9.09 -20.89
CA ARG A 284 -11.89 -7.81 -20.63
C ARG A 284 -12.72 -6.82 -19.83
N SER A 285 -14.04 -6.73 -20.07
CA SER A 285 -14.91 -5.75 -19.40
C SER A 285 -15.14 -6.04 -17.93
N ASN A 286 -15.00 -7.31 -17.52
CA ASN A 286 -15.39 -7.78 -16.20
C ASN A 286 -14.29 -7.65 -15.15
N TYR A 287 -13.05 -7.76 -15.59
CA TYR A 287 -11.88 -7.82 -14.70
C TYR A 287 -11.07 -6.52 -14.68
N ASN A 288 -11.29 -5.61 -15.65
CA ASN A 288 -10.55 -4.37 -15.75
C ASN A 288 -11.33 -3.18 -15.18
N SER A 289 -10.65 -2.35 -14.40
CA SER A 289 -11.20 -1.07 -13.98
C SER A 289 -11.05 -0.04 -15.13
N ARG A 290 -11.91 1.00 -15.12
CA ARG A 290 -11.84 2.12 -16.09
C ARG A 290 -10.47 2.81 -16.16
N TYR A 291 -9.67 2.69 -15.12
CA TYR A 291 -8.42 3.41 -14.94
C TYR A 291 -7.17 2.61 -15.34
N ASN A 292 -7.34 1.33 -15.67
CA ASN A 292 -6.23 0.48 -16.13
C ASN A 292 -6.09 0.41 -17.65
N TYR A 293 -6.84 1.23 -18.40
CA TYR A 293 -6.80 1.22 -19.87
C TYR A 293 -5.40 1.54 -20.44
N ASP A 294 -4.64 2.39 -19.74
CA ASP A 294 -3.30 2.80 -20.20
C ASP A 294 -2.20 1.75 -19.95
N LYS A 295 -2.47 0.76 -19.08
CA LYS A 295 -1.53 -0.34 -18.78
C LYS A 295 -1.69 -1.54 -19.71
N GLU A 296 -2.70 -1.53 -20.58
CA GLU A 296 -3.05 -2.69 -21.39
C GLU A 296 -2.40 -2.67 -22.75
N ASP A 297 -1.29 -3.36 -22.84
CA ASP A 297 -0.89 -3.96 -24.11
C ASP A 297 -2.02 -4.86 -24.58
N ASN A 298 -2.41 -4.72 -25.86
CA ASN A 298 -3.44 -5.57 -26.48
C ASN A 298 -3.14 -7.08 -26.37
N ASN A 299 -1.98 -7.45 -25.84
CA ASN A 299 -1.45 -8.80 -25.75
C ASN A 299 -1.29 -9.33 -24.31
N SER A 300 -1.79 -8.63 -23.29
CA SER A 300 -1.70 -9.07 -21.89
C SER A 300 -2.93 -9.87 -21.44
N ILE A 301 -2.72 -10.85 -20.57
CA ILE A 301 -3.73 -11.74 -19.98
C ILE A 301 -3.69 -11.57 -18.47
N GLN A 302 -4.87 -11.55 -17.84
CA GLN A 302 -4.95 -11.49 -16.39
C GLN A 302 -4.91 -12.88 -15.77
N VAL A 303 -3.91 -13.07 -14.92
CA VAL A 303 -3.67 -14.31 -14.20
C VAL A 303 -3.80 -14.04 -12.71
N LEU A 304 -4.61 -14.81 -12.04
CA LEU A 304 -4.72 -14.84 -10.58
C LEU A 304 -3.70 -15.83 -10.02
N TYR A 305 -2.69 -15.35 -9.33
CA TYR A 305 -1.77 -16.15 -8.52
C TYR A 305 -2.26 -16.14 -7.09
N PHE A 306 -2.42 -17.30 -6.47
CA PHE A 306 -2.96 -17.34 -5.13
C PHE A 306 -2.35 -18.47 -4.29
N ASN A 307 -2.29 -18.23 -2.99
CA ASN A 307 -2.00 -19.23 -1.97
C ASN A 307 -3.30 -19.58 -1.23
N TYR A 308 -3.53 -20.86 -1.04
CA TYR A 308 -4.66 -21.36 -0.29
C TYR A 308 -4.18 -22.20 0.90
N LYS A 309 -4.64 -21.86 2.11
CA LYS A 309 -4.28 -22.52 3.35
C LYS A 309 -5.34 -23.57 3.69
N THR A 310 -4.90 -24.79 3.89
CA THR A 310 -5.72 -25.89 4.34
C THR A 310 -4.89 -26.73 5.33
N TYR A 311 -5.39 -27.88 5.73
CA TYR A 311 -4.66 -28.79 6.59
C TYR A 311 -4.52 -30.16 5.94
N MET A 312 -3.43 -30.83 6.29
CA MET A 312 -3.12 -32.21 5.94
C MET A 312 -3.07 -33.02 7.22
N ASN A 313 -3.55 -34.27 7.15
CA ASN A 313 -3.56 -35.16 8.28
C ASN A 313 -2.36 -36.13 8.19
N GLU A 314 -1.39 -35.92 9.07
CA GLU A 314 -0.32 -36.88 9.26
C GLU A 314 -0.81 -38.01 10.17
N VAL A 315 -0.82 -39.20 9.64
CA VAL A 315 -1.26 -40.43 10.36
C VAL A 315 -0.04 -41.28 10.67
N TYR A 316 0.12 -41.57 11.95
CA TYR A 316 1.18 -42.46 12.43
C TYR A 316 0.59 -43.72 13.03
N LYS A 317 1.14 -44.87 12.62
CA LYS A 317 0.93 -46.12 13.23
C LYS A 317 1.95 -46.30 14.36
N ILE A 318 1.48 -46.42 15.58
CA ILE A 318 2.31 -46.77 16.73
C ILE A 318 2.19 -48.28 16.97
N LYS A 319 3.33 -48.96 17.00
CA LYS A 319 3.44 -50.37 17.31
C LYS A 319 4.34 -50.56 18.52
N GLU A 320 3.82 -51.14 19.57
CA GLU A 320 4.63 -51.61 20.70
C GLU A 320 5.48 -52.79 20.25
N THR A 321 6.79 -52.69 20.42
CA THR A 321 7.74 -53.76 20.14
C THR A 321 7.83 -54.69 21.34
N GLY A 322 8.16 -55.97 21.13
CA GLY A 322 8.30 -56.93 22.21
C GLY A 322 9.33 -56.57 23.30
N THR A 323 10.06 -55.51 23.11
CA THR A 323 11.02 -54.87 24.07
C THR A 323 10.40 -53.75 24.87
N GLY A 324 9.09 -53.41 24.69
CA GLY A 324 8.41 -52.32 25.36
C GLY A 324 8.68 -50.92 24.76
N ALA A 325 9.38 -50.82 23.62
CA ALA A 325 9.61 -49.58 22.94
C ALA A 325 8.56 -49.36 21.83
N ASP A 326 8.04 -48.13 21.72
CA ASP A 326 7.10 -47.76 20.66
C ASP A 326 7.82 -47.50 19.34
N LYS A 327 7.40 -48.19 18.27
CA LYS A 327 7.85 -47.92 16.91
C LYS A 327 6.78 -47.11 16.18
N ILE A 328 7.13 -45.87 15.78
CA ILE A 328 6.27 -44.96 15.04
C ILE A 328 6.54 -45.09 13.54
N ILE A 329 5.50 -45.38 12.76
CA ILE A 329 5.59 -45.57 11.30
C ILE A 329 4.58 -44.62 10.63
N PRO A 330 5.01 -43.70 9.74
CA PRO A 330 4.08 -42.85 8.98
C PRO A 330 3.21 -43.72 8.05
N LYS A 331 1.95 -43.35 7.93
CA LYS A 331 0.94 -43.99 7.09
C LYS A 331 0.12 -42.92 6.36
N ASP A 332 -0.59 -43.34 5.31
CA ASP A 332 -1.53 -42.47 4.58
C ASP A 332 -2.73 -42.10 5.47
N ASP A 333 -3.40 -41.03 5.14
CA ASP A 333 -4.55 -40.46 5.86
C ASP A 333 -5.73 -41.45 5.96
N THR A 334 -5.84 -42.37 5.01
CA THR A 334 -6.86 -43.44 4.95
C THR A 334 -6.58 -44.65 5.85
N PHE A 335 -5.39 -44.67 6.51
CA PHE A 335 -5.03 -45.80 7.36
C PHE A 335 -5.94 -45.91 8.59
N ASP A 336 -6.62 -47.04 8.73
CA ASP A 336 -7.39 -47.41 9.92
C ASP A 336 -6.84 -48.70 10.53
N PRO A 337 -6.53 -48.74 11.84
CA PRO A 337 -6.02 -49.96 12.47
C PRO A 337 -7.11 -51.00 12.50
N PRO A 338 -6.78 -52.28 12.28
CA PRO A 338 -7.76 -53.37 12.36
C PRO A 338 -8.37 -53.45 13.78
N GLU A 339 -9.67 -53.75 13.85
CA GLU A 339 -10.43 -53.78 15.10
C GLU A 339 -9.92 -54.84 16.12
N ASN A 340 -9.17 -55.85 15.66
CA ASN A 340 -8.60 -56.89 16.51
C ASN A 340 -7.36 -56.36 17.25
N LYS A 341 -7.51 -56.15 18.54
CA LYS A 341 -6.51 -55.65 19.48
C LYS A 341 -5.29 -56.57 19.73
N GLU A 342 -5.20 -57.73 19.11
CA GLU A 342 -4.11 -58.70 19.33
C GLU A 342 -2.73 -58.25 18.81
N GLY A 343 -2.64 -57.12 18.12
CA GLY A 343 -1.40 -56.59 17.55
C GLY A 343 -0.83 -55.32 18.17
N GLY A 344 -1.45 -54.74 19.22
CA GLY A 344 -0.92 -53.55 19.91
C GLY A 344 -0.71 -52.31 19.00
N TYR A 345 -1.55 -52.14 17.97
CA TYR A 345 -1.45 -50.98 17.08
C TYR A 345 -2.38 -49.88 17.54
N SER A 346 -1.83 -48.64 17.63
CA SER A 346 -2.63 -47.44 17.82
C SER A 346 -2.42 -46.47 16.66
N ARG A 347 -3.44 -45.65 16.38
CA ARG A 347 -3.40 -44.58 15.40
C ARG A 347 -3.20 -43.23 16.10
N LEU A 348 -2.14 -42.51 15.75
CA LEU A 348 -1.95 -41.14 16.14
C LEU A 348 -2.22 -40.24 14.94
N LEU A 349 -3.16 -39.32 15.08
CA LEU A 349 -3.50 -38.34 14.07
C LEU A 349 -2.98 -36.96 14.48
N ARG A 350 -2.26 -36.29 13.56
CA ARG A 350 -1.82 -34.94 13.73
C ARG A 350 -2.25 -34.14 12.50
N SER A 351 -2.99 -33.05 12.72
CA SER A 351 -3.34 -32.11 11.66
C SER A 351 -2.29 -31.01 11.56
N ILE A 352 -1.76 -30.80 10.37
CA ILE A 352 -0.76 -29.77 10.07
C ILE A 352 -1.31 -28.87 8.98
N GLU A 353 -1.21 -27.54 9.18
CA GLU A 353 -1.55 -26.59 8.12
C GLU A 353 -0.56 -26.68 6.96
N VAL A 354 -1.08 -26.60 5.74
CA VAL A 354 -0.31 -26.62 4.50
C VAL A 354 -0.81 -25.53 3.55
N LEU A 355 0.09 -25.02 2.70
CA LEU A 355 -0.23 -24.07 1.64
C LEU A 355 -0.24 -24.78 0.28
N TYR A 356 -1.21 -24.43 -0.54
CA TYR A 356 -1.25 -24.77 -1.95
C TYR A 356 -1.03 -23.51 -2.78
N ASP A 357 -0.17 -23.60 -3.79
CA ASP A 357 0.06 -22.57 -4.78
C ASP A 357 -0.79 -22.84 -6.01
N GLY A 358 -1.60 -21.86 -6.37
CA GLY A 358 -2.45 -21.91 -7.56
C GLY A 358 -2.21 -20.75 -8.49
N ALA A 359 -2.38 -20.99 -9.79
CA ALA A 359 -2.43 -19.96 -10.81
C ALA A 359 -3.58 -20.25 -11.78
N MET A 360 -4.49 -19.30 -12.00
CA MET A 360 -5.64 -19.45 -12.88
C MET A 360 -5.78 -18.22 -13.79
N ILE A 361 -6.13 -18.45 -15.05
CA ILE A 361 -6.49 -17.36 -15.98
C ILE A 361 -7.92 -16.92 -15.66
N LEU A 362 -8.10 -15.65 -15.32
CA LEU A 362 -9.39 -15.08 -14.99
C LEU A 362 -10.35 -15.14 -16.19
N GLY A 363 -11.61 -15.48 -15.92
CA GLY A 363 -12.65 -15.61 -16.95
C GLY A 363 -12.60 -16.89 -17.76
N THR A 364 -11.65 -17.76 -17.52
CA THR A 364 -11.55 -19.07 -18.17
C THR A 364 -11.72 -20.18 -17.12
N LYS A 365 -11.94 -21.41 -17.58
CA LYS A 365 -11.95 -22.58 -16.70
C LYS A 365 -10.57 -23.25 -16.64
N LYS A 366 -9.50 -22.49 -16.93
CA LYS A 366 -8.17 -23.05 -17.05
C LYS A 366 -7.31 -22.70 -15.86
N LEU A 367 -6.99 -23.72 -15.06
CA LEU A 367 -6.02 -23.68 -13.99
C LEU A 367 -4.65 -23.96 -14.58
N LEU A 368 -3.68 -23.09 -14.36
CA LEU A 368 -2.31 -23.19 -14.89
C LEU A 368 -1.41 -24.00 -13.96
N ARG A 369 -1.59 -23.81 -12.65
CA ARG A 369 -0.79 -24.48 -11.63
C ARG A 369 -1.65 -24.75 -10.40
N TRP A 370 -1.48 -25.92 -9.83
CA TRP A 370 -2.02 -26.30 -8.53
C TRP A 370 -1.10 -27.34 -7.91
N GLU A 371 -0.36 -26.96 -6.92
CA GLU A 371 0.61 -27.80 -6.24
C GLU A 371 0.78 -27.40 -4.78
N MET A 372 1.29 -28.30 -3.96
CA MET A 372 1.65 -27.96 -2.59
C MET A 372 2.89 -27.06 -2.61
N ALA A 373 2.82 -25.92 -1.91
CA ALA A 373 3.94 -25.00 -1.83
C ALA A 373 5.17 -25.65 -1.21
N SER A 374 6.30 -25.58 -1.91
CA SER A 374 7.57 -26.13 -1.42
C SER A 374 8.17 -25.31 -0.26
N ASN A 375 7.86 -24.01 -0.23
CA ASN A 375 8.46 -23.05 0.71
C ASN A 375 7.41 -22.57 1.73
N MET A 376 7.11 -23.41 2.72
CA MET A 376 6.18 -23.09 3.79
C MET A 376 6.93 -22.54 5.00
N LEU A 377 6.61 -21.29 5.38
CA LEU A 377 7.14 -20.65 6.58
C LEU A 377 6.32 -21.08 7.80
N ARG A 378 6.95 -21.73 8.76
CA ARG A 378 6.32 -22.19 10.00
C ARG A 378 6.83 -21.37 11.19
N PRO A 379 5.94 -20.87 12.07
CA PRO A 379 6.39 -20.15 13.28
C PRO A 379 7.07 -21.13 14.24
N LYS A 380 8.15 -20.70 14.89
CA LYS A 380 8.87 -21.53 15.90
C LYS A 380 8.01 -21.92 17.11
N SER A 381 7.00 -21.10 17.41
CA SER A 381 6.07 -21.36 18.53
C SER A 381 5.10 -22.51 18.26
N ASP A 382 4.76 -22.75 16.99
CA ASP A 382 3.79 -23.78 16.60
C ASP A 382 4.08 -24.26 15.18
N PHE A 383 4.78 -25.39 15.06
CA PHE A 383 5.12 -25.99 13.75
C PHE A 383 3.92 -26.56 13.01
N THR A 384 2.75 -26.66 13.65
CA THR A 384 1.52 -27.12 13.00
C THR A 384 0.89 -26.03 12.15
N LYS A 385 1.24 -24.76 12.40
CA LYS A 385 0.73 -23.61 11.66
C LYS A 385 1.66 -23.20 10.51
N VAL A 386 1.09 -22.57 9.50
CA VAL A 386 1.81 -22.03 8.35
C VAL A 386 1.48 -20.54 8.20
N LYS A 387 2.52 -19.74 7.95
CA LYS A 387 2.35 -18.34 7.54
C LYS A 387 2.19 -18.25 6.02
N MET A 388 1.37 -17.32 5.57
CA MET A 388 1.27 -16.99 4.14
C MET A 388 2.58 -16.42 3.61
N ASN A 389 2.84 -16.62 2.32
CA ASN A 389 3.99 -16.01 1.65
C ASN A 389 3.82 -14.49 1.40
N TYR A 390 2.64 -13.96 1.69
CA TYR A 390 2.32 -12.55 1.64
C TYR A 390 2.30 -11.96 3.04
N ALA A 391 3.10 -10.92 3.27
CA ALA A 391 3.05 -10.12 4.48
C ALA A 391 2.22 -8.86 4.19
N ILE A 392 1.01 -8.81 4.75
CA ILE A 392 0.06 -7.72 4.55
C ILE A 392 -0.19 -7.06 5.90
N VAL A 393 -0.22 -5.73 5.89
CA VAL A 393 -0.49 -4.94 7.09
C VAL A 393 -1.46 -3.81 6.77
N ALA A 394 -2.51 -3.68 7.57
CA ALA A 394 -3.45 -2.57 7.53
C ALA A 394 -3.71 -2.06 8.95
N PRO A 395 -2.86 -1.18 9.50
CA PRO A 395 -2.89 -0.79 10.93
C PRO A 395 -4.20 -0.13 11.37
N ARG A 396 -4.93 0.45 10.41
CA ARG A 396 -6.20 1.16 10.66
C ARG A 396 -7.35 0.41 10.03
N MET A 397 -7.50 -0.85 10.39
CA MET A 397 -8.62 -1.67 9.95
C MET A 397 -9.64 -1.83 11.07
N TYR A 398 -10.92 -1.71 10.72
CA TYR A 398 -12.05 -1.95 11.64
C TYR A 398 -13.18 -2.63 10.87
N ASN A 399 -13.64 -3.78 11.35
CA ASN A 399 -14.66 -4.60 10.69
C ASN A 399 -14.37 -4.84 9.19
N GLY A 400 -13.13 -5.20 8.86
CA GLY A 400 -12.70 -5.43 7.48
C GLY A 400 -12.62 -4.17 6.59
N LYS A 401 -12.89 -2.99 7.15
CA LYS A 401 -12.79 -1.71 6.41
C LYS A 401 -11.46 -1.04 6.72
N ILE A 402 -10.71 -0.79 5.66
CA ILE A 402 -9.40 -0.14 5.73
C ILE A 402 -9.59 1.37 5.64
N ASP A 403 -8.91 2.10 6.52
CA ASP A 403 -8.90 3.55 6.56
C ASP A 403 -7.48 4.08 6.37
N SER A 404 -7.33 5.08 5.49
CA SER A 404 -6.03 5.67 5.16
C SER A 404 -5.91 7.10 5.68
N LEU A 405 -4.66 7.59 5.78
CA LEU A 405 -4.40 8.97 6.13
C LEU A 405 -5.01 9.91 5.09
N VAL A 406 -4.78 9.63 3.80
CA VAL A 406 -5.29 10.42 2.69
C VAL A 406 -6.82 10.45 2.69
N LYS A 407 -7.48 9.31 2.90
CA LYS A 407 -8.95 9.26 2.97
C LYS A 407 -9.55 10.17 4.03
N ARG A 408 -8.89 10.30 5.17
CA ARG A 408 -9.34 11.22 6.26
C ARG A 408 -9.20 12.68 5.90
N VAL A 409 -8.24 13.01 5.04
CA VAL A 409 -7.90 14.40 4.69
C VAL A 409 -8.60 14.83 3.39
N THR A 410 -9.19 13.93 2.61
CA THR A 410 -9.85 14.26 1.33
C THR A 410 -10.89 15.35 1.46
N GLY A 411 -11.72 15.34 2.51
CA GLY A 411 -12.74 16.37 2.73
C GLY A 411 -12.16 17.76 2.96
N PHE A 412 -11.03 17.85 3.65
CA PHE A 412 -10.32 19.12 3.84
C PHE A 412 -9.68 19.61 2.53
N ALA A 413 -9.09 18.69 1.76
CA ALA A 413 -8.52 19.03 0.45
C ALA A 413 -9.58 19.56 -0.51
N ASP A 414 -10.76 18.97 -0.53
CA ASP A 414 -11.89 19.45 -1.31
C ASP A 414 -12.36 20.83 -0.89
N MET A 415 -12.44 21.08 0.42
CA MET A 415 -12.82 22.38 0.95
C MET A 415 -11.79 23.45 0.59
N ILE A 416 -10.49 23.14 0.66
CA ILE A 416 -9.42 24.04 0.27
C ILE A 416 -9.52 24.35 -1.22
N GLN A 417 -9.73 23.34 -2.07
CA GLN A 417 -9.86 23.51 -3.50
C GLN A 417 -11.08 24.40 -3.86
N LEU A 418 -12.23 24.15 -3.26
CA LEU A 418 -13.43 24.98 -3.46
C LEU A 418 -13.20 26.41 -3.00
N THR A 419 -12.53 26.60 -1.86
CA THR A 419 -12.18 27.94 -1.35
C THR A 419 -11.24 28.66 -2.30
N HIS A 420 -10.24 27.95 -2.85
CA HIS A 420 -9.31 28.49 -3.84
C HIS A 420 -10.04 28.94 -5.12
N LEU A 421 -10.95 28.12 -5.66
CA LEU A 421 -11.74 28.45 -6.83
C LEU A 421 -12.69 29.64 -6.57
N LYS A 422 -13.33 29.68 -5.40
CA LYS A 422 -14.16 30.82 -5.00
C LYS A 422 -13.34 32.09 -4.82
N LEU A 423 -12.10 32.00 -4.31
CA LEU A 423 -11.19 33.11 -4.21
C LEU A 423 -10.82 33.64 -5.61
N GLN A 424 -10.47 32.75 -6.55
CA GLN A 424 -10.22 33.13 -7.95
C GLN A 424 -11.44 33.84 -8.56
N GLN A 425 -12.64 33.32 -8.33
CA GLN A 425 -13.89 33.90 -8.80
C GLN A 425 -14.11 35.30 -8.23
N VAL A 426 -13.81 35.52 -6.96
CA VAL A 426 -13.90 36.85 -6.35
C VAL A 426 -12.83 37.75 -6.92
N MET A 427 -11.59 37.30 -7.06
CA MET A 427 -10.49 38.07 -7.65
C MET A 427 -10.75 38.45 -9.11
N SER A 428 -11.33 37.54 -9.91
CA SER A 428 -11.68 37.85 -11.30
C SER A 428 -12.79 38.93 -11.42
N ARG A 429 -13.61 39.07 -10.37
CA ARG A 429 -14.64 40.10 -10.27
C ARG A 429 -14.14 41.36 -9.58
N MET A 430 -12.95 41.36 -9.02
CA MET A 430 -12.27 42.56 -8.50
C MET A 430 -11.69 43.35 -9.67
N VAL A 431 -12.57 43.79 -10.57
CA VAL A 431 -12.22 44.88 -11.45
C VAL A 431 -11.99 46.10 -10.53
N PRO A 432 -10.93 46.91 -10.72
CA PRO A 432 -10.81 48.17 -10.02
C PRO A 432 -12.16 48.88 -10.13
N ASP A 433 -12.60 49.44 -9.01
CA ASP A 433 -13.92 50.06 -8.81
C ASP A 433 -14.56 50.50 -10.12
N GLY A 434 -15.66 49.85 -10.50
CA GLY A 434 -16.29 50.06 -11.80
C GLY A 434 -16.71 51.52 -11.93
N VAL A 435 -16.58 52.10 -13.11
CA VAL A 435 -16.99 53.48 -13.40
C VAL A 435 -18.27 53.43 -14.21
N TYR A 436 -19.21 54.24 -13.81
CA TYR A 436 -20.34 54.54 -14.66
C TYR A 436 -19.96 55.76 -15.52
N LEU A 437 -19.89 55.55 -16.82
CA LEU A 437 -19.56 56.57 -17.80
C LEU A 437 -20.83 57.02 -18.50
N ASP A 438 -21.10 58.32 -18.48
CA ASP A 438 -22.09 58.93 -19.34
C ASP A 438 -21.44 59.23 -20.69
N ALA A 439 -21.82 58.44 -21.71
CA ALA A 439 -21.22 58.49 -23.03
C ALA A 439 -21.50 59.85 -23.74
N ASP A 440 -22.71 60.36 -23.52
CA ASP A 440 -23.11 61.62 -24.15
C ASP A 440 -22.41 62.82 -23.49
N GLY A 441 -22.31 62.79 -22.15
CA GLY A 441 -21.60 63.86 -21.42
C GLY A 441 -20.09 63.88 -21.68
N LEU A 442 -19.48 62.73 -22.01
CA LEU A 442 -18.07 62.64 -22.38
C LEU A 442 -17.81 63.09 -23.83
N ALA A 443 -18.73 62.80 -24.74
CA ALA A 443 -18.63 63.22 -26.14
C ALA A 443 -18.67 64.74 -26.35
N GLU A 444 -19.16 65.48 -25.36
CA GLU A 444 -19.17 66.96 -25.36
C GLU A 444 -17.85 67.56 -24.86
N VAL A 445 -16.90 66.83 -24.33
CA VAL A 445 -15.63 67.32 -23.78
C VAL A 445 -14.58 67.36 -24.89
N ASP A 446 -14.19 68.58 -25.28
CA ASP A 446 -13.05 68.88 -26.17
C ASP A 446 -11.76 68.90 -25.33
N LEU A 447 -10.79 68.11 -25.65
CA LEU A 447 -9.46 68.09 -25.01
C LEU A 447 -8.54 69.20 -25.46
N GLY A 448 -9.02 70.13 -26.28
CA GLY A 448 -8.26 71.20 -26.81
C GLY A 448 -7.56 70.95 -28.17
N ASN A 449 -7.78 69.75 -28.70
CA ASN A 449 -7.21 69.27 -29.98
C ASN A 449 -8.25 69.30 -31.11
N GLY A 450 -9.45 69.80 -30.89
CA GLY A 450 -10.56 69.80 -31.84
C GLY A 450 -11.19 68.40 -32.11
N THR A 451 -10.86 67.43 -31.28
CA THR A 451 -11.45 66.07 -31.31
C THR A 451 -12.21 65.81 -30.01
N ASN A 452 -13.45 65.30 -30.15
CA ASN A 452 -14.27 64.97 -29.03
C ASN A 452 -13.76 63.70 -28.33
N TYR A 453 -14.00 63.61 -27.04
CA TYR A 453 -13.57 62.46 -26.21
C TYR A 453 -14.30 61.17 -26.58
N ASN A 454 -13.55 60.11 -26.92
CA ASN A 454 -14.14 58.84 -27.16
C ASN A 454 -14.37 58.07 -25.83
N PRO A 455 -15.57 57.60 -25.51
CA PRO A 455 -15.83 56.87 -24.29
C PRO A 455 -14.90 55.67 -24.04
N GLN A 456 -14.41 55.02 -25.10
CA GLN A 456 -13.42 53.95 -25.00
C GLN A 456 -12.05 54.44 -24.58
N GLU A 457 -11.62 55.61 -25.05
CA GLU A 457 -10.33 56.23 -24.67
C GLU A 457 -10.38 56.68 -23.21
N ALA A 458 -11.51 57.24 -22.75
CA ALA A 458 -11.72 57.58 -21.36
C ALA A 458 -11.65 56.34 -20.43
N LEU A 459 -12.23 55.24 -20.85
CA LEU A 459 -12.19 53.99 -20.14
C LEU A 459 -10.75 53.41 -20.06
N ASN A 460 -10.02 53.45 -21.17
CA ASN A 460 -8.61 53.02 -21.23
C ASN A 460 -7.71 53.92 -20.37
N MET A 461 -7.93 55.21 -20.37
CA MET A 461 -7.19 56.15 -19.53
C MET A 461 -7.49 55.91 -18.04
N PHE A 462 -8.74 55.64 -17.67
CA PHE A 462 -9.09 55.27 -16.30
C PHE A 462 -8.39 53.98 -15.85
N PHE A 463 -8.35 52.95 -16.69
CA PHE A 463 -7.63 51.72 -16.37
C PHE A 463 -6.11 51.91 -16.30
N GLN A 464 -5.52 52.81 -17.07
CA GLN A 464 -4.07 53.06 -17.08
C GLN A 464 -3.61 54.00 -15.99
N THR A 465 -4.35 55.07 -15.72
CA THR A 465 -3.94 56.18 -14.85
C THR A 465 -4.78 56.35 -13.59
N GLY A 466 -5.91 55.64 -13.50
CA GLY A 466 -6.85 55.75 -12.38
C GLY A 466 -7.64 57.04 -12.36
N SER A 467 -7.50 57.90 -13.38
CA SER A 467 -8.16 59.23 -13.45
C SER A 467 -8.68 59.51 -14.86
N VAL A 468 -9.77 60.24 -14.94
CA VAL A 468 -10.34 60.73 -16.19
C VAL A 468 -10.67 62.22 -16.02
N ILE A 469 -10.37 62.99 -17.03
CA ILE A 469 -10.65 64.45 -17.04
C ILE A 469 -12.07 64.63 -17.60
N GLY A 470 -12.95 65.22 -16.82
CA GLY A 470 -14.33 65.54 -17.18
C GLY A 470 -14.62 67.02 -17.07
N ARG A 471 -15.70 67.44 -17.73
CA ARG A 471 -16.18 68.81 -17.68
C ARG A 471 -17.17 69.04 -16.53
N SER A 472 -16.98 70.01 -15.69
CA SER A 472 -17.86 70.28 -14.55
C SER A 472 -18.95 71.33 -14.84
N PHE A 473 -18.94 71.92 -16.01
CA PHE A 473 -19.92 72.95 -16.39
C PHE A 473 -20.63 72.57 -17.70
N THR A 474 -21.90 72.90 -17.82
CA THR A 474 -22.65 72.85 -19.08
C THR A 474 -22.20 73.99 -19.99
N GLN A 475 -22.49 73.85 -21.32
CA GLN A 475 -22.12 74.93 -22.30
C GLN A 475 -22.70 76.30 -21.96
N ASP A 476 -23.79 76.34 -21.22
CA ASP A 476 -24.46 77.62 -20.78
C ASP A 476 -23.87 78.15 -19.47
N GLY A 477 -22.81 77.59 -18.94
CA GLY A 477 -22.10 78.15 -17.77
C GLY A 477 -22.72 77.81 -16.40
N ASP A 478 -23.80 76.98 -16.36
CA ASP A 478 -24.44 76.63 -15.15
C ASP A 478 -23.75 75.38 -14.54
N MET A 479 -23.48 75.46 -13.26
CA MET A 479 -23.03 74.27 -12.47
C MET A 479 -24.17 73.27 -12.33
N ASN A 480 -24.03 72.08 -12.88
CA ASN A 480 -25.01 71.05 -12.75
C ASN A 480 -24.53 69.95 -11.74
N PRO A 481 -24.84 70.13 -10.43
CA PRO A 481 -24.31 69.30 -9.38
C PRO A 481 -24.86 67.86 -9.38
N GLY A 482 -25.84 67.59 -10.26
CA GLY A 482 -26.48 66.27 -10.37
C GLY A 482 -26.01 65.39 -11.51
N LYS A 483 -25.22 65.94 -12.47
CA LYS A 483 -24.73 65.20 -13.63
C LYS A 483 -23.21 65.12 -13.61
N VAL A 484 -22.66 64.27 -12.80
CA VAL A 484 -21.23 63.91 -12.86
C VAL A 484 -21.11 62.86 -13.96
N PRO A 485 -20.33 63.15 -15.05
CA PRO A 485 -20.22 62.22 -16.19
C PRO A 485 -19.50 60.89 -15.82
N ILE A 486 -18.89 60.86 -14.66
CA ILE A 486 -18.18 59.67 -14.16
C ILE A 486 -18.54 59.47 -12.69
N LYS A 487 -19.09 58.30 -12.37
CA LYS A 487 -19.42 57.92 -11.01
C LYS A 487 -18.70 56.59 -10.66
N GLU A 488 -17.87 56.65 -9.65
CA GLU A 488 -17.24 55.43 -9.11
C GLU A 488 -18.28 54.53 -8.43
N ILE A 489 -18.21 53.25 -8.74
CA ILE A 489 -18.97 52.20 -8.05
C ILE A 489 -18.03 51.57 -7.03
N THR A 490 -18.05 52.07 -5.80
CA THR A 490 -17.21 51.54 -4.72
C THR A 490 -17.75 50.16 -4.25
N SER A 491 -16.96 49.13 -4.39
CA SER A 491 -17.25 47.78 -3.92
C SER A 491 -16.62 47.47 -2.54
N GLY A 492 -16.76 48.38 -1.57
CA GLY A 492 -16.13 48.30 -0.25
C GLY A 492 -16.34 47.01 0.54
N SER A 493 -17.31 46.16 0.12
CA SER A 493 -17.55 44.89 0.76
C SER A 493 -16.66 43.72 0.26
N VAL A 494 -15.98 43.88 -0.90
CA VAL A 494 -15.20 42.78 -1.53
C VAL A 494 -13.87 42.58 -0.83
N VAL A 495 -13.21 43.68 -0.41
CA VAL A 495 -11.93 43.61 0.30
C VAL A 495 -12.05 42.86 1.65
N ILE A 496 -13.17 43.04 2.35
CA ILE A 496 -13.42 42.37 3.64
C ILE A 496 -13.66 40.87 3.38
N LYS A 497 -14.42 40.54 2.33
CA LYS A 497 -14.68 39.12 1.96
C LYS A 497 -13.40 38.41 1.52
N CYS A 498 -12.52 39.07 0.75
CA CYS A 498 -11.21 38.49 0.37
C CYS A 498 -10.28 38.28 1.57
N LYS A 499 -10.22 39.23 2.51
CA LYS A 499 -9.43 39.04 3.74
C LYS A 499 -9.95 37.87 4.57
N LEU A 500 -11.26 37.71 4.67
CA LEU A 500 -11.87 36.61 5.42
C LEU A 500 -11.59 35.24 4.75
N LEU A 501 -11.71 35.14 3.44
CA LEU A 501 -11.39 33.96 2.65
C LEU A 501 -9.89 33.59 2.75
N LEU A 502 -9.01 34.57 2.67
CA LEU A 502 -7.56 34.37 2.80
C LEU A 502 -7.18 33.89 4.20
N ILE A 503 -7.82 34.41 5.25
CA ILE A 503 -7.64 33.95 6.63
C ILE A 503 -8.12 32.51 6.80
N ILE A 504 -9.28 32.16 6.22
CA ILE A 504 -9.80 30.80 6.25
C ILE A 504 -8.83 29.84 5.54
N THR A 505 -8.31 30.21 4.36
CA THR A 505 -7.34 29.39 3.62
C THR A 505 -6.04 29.21 4.41
N ILE A 506 -5.54 30.24 5.09
CA ILE A 506 -4.33 30.15 5.94
C ILE A 506 -4.57 29.28 7.18
N ILE A 507 -5.76 29.34 7.78
CA ILE A 507 -6.11 28.51 8.96
C ILE A 507 -6.28 27.05 8.56
N THR A 508 -6.82 26.76 7.38
CA THR A 508 -7.00 25.38 6.88
C THR A 508 -5.71 24.76 6.36
N CYS A 509 -4.68 25.58 6.03
CA CYS A 509 -3.36 25.11 5.62
C CYS A 509 -2.34 24.95 6.76
N LYS A 510 -2.66 25.41 7.98
CA LYS A 510 -1.88 25.14 9.20
C LYS A 510 -2.36 23.86 9.88
#